data_f536f903c3b125fd109fee74a79e967b
#
_entry.id   f536f903c3b125fd109fee74a79e967b
#
_cell.length_a   1.000
_cell.length_b   1.000
_cell.length_c   1.000
_cell.angle_alpha   90.00
_cell.angle_beta   90.00
_cell.angle_gamma   90.00
#
_symmetry.space_group_name_H-M   'P 1'
#
loop_
_entity.id
_entity.type
_entity.pdbx_description
1 polymer ?
#
loop_
_entity_poly.entity_id
_entity_poly.type
_entity_poly.pdbx_seq_one_letter_code
_entity_poly.pdbx_strand_id
1 'polypeptide(L)'
;SAQGAAGPAAKPLFGGGAGAMQGLPLPSDQAFGFEAIVGDGNTLLLRFTPAPGYYLYRDRTALALEGATGIRTGLPRWPQGRTHQDEHFGNVVVYFDQTEVSVPLQRQRADASEATLVATFQGCQTEGICYPPMTRRVKLSLPKGKLSPADQAEVAPLLVTPLNSSQADANVAAADTAAPATAPDA
;
A
#
# COMPACT_ATOMS: atom_id res chain seq x y z
N SER A 1 3.32 -58.17 -55.87
CA SER A 1 4.42 -57.38 -55.28
C SER A 1 4.22 -55.93 -55.67
N ALA A 2 3.67 -55.13 -54.78
CA ALA A 2 3.58 -53.67 -54.92
C ALA A 2 4.26 -53.02 -53.73
N GLN A 3 5.41 -52.46 -53.95
CA GLN A 3 6.13 -51.64 -52.96
C GLN A 3 5.54 -50.25 -52.99
N GLY A 4 4.92 -49.85 -51.86
CA GLY A 4 4.49 -48.51 -51.64
C GLY A 4 5.65 -47.66 -51.16
N ALA A 5 6.04 -46.66 -51.92
CA ALA A 5 7.02 -45.68 -51.54
C ALA A 5 6.45 -44.75 -50.46
N ALA A 6 7.05 -44.80 -49.31
CA ALA A 6 6.78 -43.83 -48.25
C ALA A 6 7.41 -42.49 -48.69
N GLY A 7 6.57 -41.47 -48.91
CA GLY A 7 7.02 -40.10 -49.10
C GLY A 7 7.61 -39.51 -47.83
N PRO A 8 8.52 -38.55 -47.94
CA PRO A 8 9.11 -37.92 -46.74
C PRO A 8 8.04 -37.14 -46.01
N ALA A 9 7.94 -37.40 -44.72
CA ALA A 9 7.09 -36.66 -43.81
C ALA A 9 7.44 -35.17 -43.85
N ALA A 10 6.49 -34.35 -44.27
CA ALA A 10 6.64 -32.91 -44.24
C ALA A 10 6.81 -32.48 -42.78
N LYS A 11 7.97 -31.88 -42.47
CA LYS A 11 8.22 -31.21 -41.21
C LYS A 11 7.21 -30.09 -41.07
N PRO A 12 6.50 -29.97 -39.93
CA PRO A 12 5.62 -28.83 -39.73
C PRO A 12 6.46 -27.55 -39.76
N LEU A 13 6.16 -26.68 -40.70
CA LEU A 13 6.83 -25.38 -40.87
C LEU A 13 6.40 -24.36 -39.79
N PHE A 14 5.55 -24.75 -38.88
CA PHE A 14 5.12 -23.95 -37.72
C PHE A 14 5.60 -24.57 -36.41
N GLY A 15 6.89 -24.80 -36.33
CA GLY A 15 7.60 -24.93 -35.07
C GLY A 15 7.87 -23.55 -34.49
N GLY A 16 6.84 -22.72 -34.44
CA GLY A 16 6.90 -21.42 -33.79
C GLY A 16 6.35 -21.59 -32.38
N GLY A 17 7.13 -21.92 -31.52
CA GLY A 17 7.72 -21.12 -30.59
C GLY A 17 6.85 -20.77 -29.42
N ALA A 18 6.72 -21.75 -28.45
CA ALA A 18 6.50 -21.35 -27.06
C ALA A 18 7.55 -20.31 -26.58
N GLY A 19 8.71 -20.24 -27.24
CA GLY A 19 9.75 -19.26 -26.93
C GLY A 19 9.47 -17.84 -27.41
N ALA A 20 8.69 -17.64 -28.46
CA ALA A 20 8.39 -16.31 -28.97
C ALA A 20 7.33 -15.55 -28.16
N MET A 21 6.55 -16.25 -27.34
CA MET A 21 5.54 -15.65 -26.45
C MET A 21 6.09 -15.29 -25.06
N GLN A 22 7.29 -15.76 -24.72
CA GLN A 22 7.88 -15.57 -23.38
C GLN A 22 8.33 -14.13 -23.10
N GLY A 23 8.50 -13.31 -24.11
CA GLY A 23 8.87 -11.89 -23.94
C GLY A 23 7.71 -10.91 -24.00
N LEU A 24 6.52 -11.36 -24.38
CA LEU A 24 5.35 -10.49 -24.48
C LEU A 24 4.75 -10.21 -23.10
N PRO A 25 4.39 -8.95 -22.80
CA PRO A 25 3.77 -8.60 -21.53
C PRO A 25 2.43 -9.30 -21.37
N LEU A 26 2.19 -9.83 -20.17
CA LEU A 26 0.89 -10.38 -19.80
C LEU A 26 -0.13 -9.26 -19.58
N PRO A 27 -1.43 -9.53 -19.78
CA PRO A 27 -2.47 -8.62 -19.29
C PRO A 27 -2.29 -8.35 -17.79
N SER A 28 -2.69 -7.17 -17.33
CA SER A 28 -2.42 -6.73 -15.96
C SER A 28 -2.99 -7.66 -14.88
N ASP A 29 -4.13 -8.27 -15.12
CA ASP A 29 -4.78 -9.22 -14.20
C ASP A 29 -4.03 -10.55 -14.11
N GLN A 30 -3.31 -10.94 -15.15
CA GLN A 30 -2.46 -12.14 -15.17
C GLN A 30 -1.05 -11.84 -14.66
N ALA A 31 -0.53 -10.64 -14.94
CA ALA A 31 0.79 -10.22 -14.48
C ALA A 31 0.83 -10.00 -12.96
N PHE A 32 -0.27 -9.51 -12.38
CA PHE A 32 -0.35 -9.18 -10.96
C PHE A 32 -1.65 -9.73 -10.37
N GLY A 33 -1.56 -10.89 -9.74
CA GLY A 33 -2.65 -11.44 -8.95
C GLY A 33 -2.84 -10.66 -7.66
N PHE A 34 -4.09 -10.47 -7.24
CA PHE A 34 -4.45 -9.78 -6.00
C PHE A 34 -5.63 -10.45 -5.35
N GLU A 35 -5.51 -10.70 -4.05
CA GLU A 35 -6.58 -11.21 -3.21
C GLU A 35 -6.63 -10.43 -1.90
N ALA A 36 -7.83 -10.24 -1.37
CA ALA A 36 -8.05 -9.67 -0.06
C ALA A 36 -8.94 -10.61 0.76
N ILE A 37 -8.52 -10.90 1.98
CA ILE A 37 -9.19 -11.80 2.90
C ILE A 37 -9.40 -11.06 4.22
N VAL A 38 -10.55 -11.25 4.85
CA VAL A 38 -10.80 -10.76 6.20
C VAL A 38 -10.14 -11.72 7.18
N GLY A 39 -9.18 -11.24 7.96
CA GLY A 39 -8.55 -12.01 9.02
C GLY A 39 -9.45 -12.11 10.25
N ASP A 40 -9.80 -10.95 10.78
CA ASP A 40 -10.76 -10.78 11.87
C ASP A 40 -11.46 -9.42 11.71
N GLY A 41 -12.21 -8.99 12.71
CA GLY A 41 -12.92 -7.70 12.64
C GLY A 41 -12.01 -6.47 12.57
N ASN A 42 -10.71 -6.60 12.81
CA ASN A 42 -9.74 -5.51 12.87
C ASN A 42 -8.55 -5.68 11.92
N THR A 43 -8.55 -6.72 11.10
CA THR A 43 -7.39 -7.02 10.24
C THR A 43 -7.84 -7.57 8.89
N LEU A 44 -7.28 -7.02 7.83
CA LEU A 44 -7.33 -7.60 6.49
C LEU A 44 -5.98 -8.23 6.17
N LEU A 45 -6.01 -9.31 5.39
CA LEU A 45 -4.83 -9.91 4.81
C LEU A 45 -4.90 -9.78 3.30
N LEU A 46 -3.91 -9.10 2.72
CA LEU A 46 -3.78 -8.94 1.28
C LEU A 46 -2.72 -9.89 0.77
N ARG A 47 -2.95 -10.42 -0.41
CA ARG A 47 -1.98 -11.26 -1.11
C ARG A 47 -1.76 -10.71 -2.50
N PHE A 48 -0.53 -10.31 -2.77
CA PHE A 48 -0.07 -9.89 -4.09
C PHE A 48 0.75 -11.01 -4.72
N THR A 49 0.44 -11.36 -5.95
CA THR A 49 1.14 -12.44 -6.64
C THR A 49 1.61 -11.96 -8.01
N PRO A 50 2.81 -11.34 -8.08
CA PRO A 50 3.41 -11.05 -9.37
C PRO A 50 3.72 -12.35 -10.11
N ALA A 51 3.45 -12.39 -11.42
CA ALA A 51 3.86 -13.51 -12.26
C ALA A 51 5.39 -13.58 -12.33
N PRO A 52 5.97 -14.76 -12.66
CA PRO A 52 7.41 -14.84 -12.86
C PRO A 52 7.91 -13.81 -13.88
N GLY A 53 8.95 -13.07 -13.51
CA GLY A 53 9.49 -11.99 -14.34
C GLY A 53 8.83 -10.63 -14.15
N TYR A 54 7.95 -10.50 -13.15
CA TYR A 54 7.29 -9.24 -12.80
C TYR A 54 7.61 -8.87 -11.36
N TYR A 55 7.49 -7.57 -11.04
CA TYR A 55 7.66 -7.07 -9.69
C TYR A 55 6.69 -5.94 -9.37
N LEU A 56 6.39 -5.81 -8.09
CA LEU A 56 5.45 -4.84 -7.54
C LEU A 56 6.19 -3.81 -6.70
N TYR A 57 5.82 -2.53 -6.84
CA TYR A 57 6.34 -1.46 -5.99
C TYR A 57 5.60 -1.38 -4.66
N ARG A 58 6.33 -1.41 -3.55
CA ARG A 58 5.75 -1.20 -2.23
C ARG A 58 5.13 0.20 -2.10
N ASP A 59 5.89 1.22 -2.45
CA ASP A 59 5.54 2.62 -2.18
C ASP A 59 4.58 3.23 -3.21
N ARG A 60 4.17 2.44 -4.19
CA ARG A 60 3.14 2.80 -5.18
C ARG A 60 1.81 2.10 -4.93
N THR A 61 1.60 1.64 -3.71
CA THR A 61 0.37 0.94 -3.32
C THR A 61 -0.45 1.84 -2.42
N ALA A 62 -1.72 2.01 -2.76
CA ALA A 62 -2.68 2.78 -1.99
C ALA A 62 -3.92 1.93 -1.71
N LEU A 63 -4.44 2.02 -0.50
CA LEU A 63 -5.61 1.26 -0.06
C LEU A 63 -6.68 2.22 0.45
N ALA A 64 -7.93 1.92 0.14
CA ALA A 64 -9.09 2.62 0.68
C ALA A 64 -10.21 1.62 0.94
N LEU A 65 -11.02 1.89 1.94
CA LEU A 65 -12.21 1.10 2.26
C LEU A 65 -13.44 1.96 2.00
N GLU A 66 -14.30 1.50 1.10
CA GLU A 66 -15.53 2.19 0.73
C GLU A 66 -16.75 1.45 1.30
N GLY A 67 -17.83 2.18 1.55
CA GLY A 67 -19.11 1.61 1.98
C GLY A 67 -19.21 1.25 3.45
N ALA A 68 -18.16 1.39 4.23
CA ALA A 68 -18.15 1.14 5.67
C ALA A 68 -17.89 2.45 6.42
N THR A 69 -18.93 3.09 6.89
CA THR A 69 -18.82 4.32 7.67
C THR A 69 -18.11 4.07 9.00
N GLY A 70 -17.10 4.88 9.31
CA GLY A 70 -16.37 4.78 10.56
C GLY A 70 -15.36 3.64 10.62
N ILE A 71 -15.07 2.99 9.50
CA ILE A 71 -14.02 1.97 9.39
C ILE A 71 -13.09 2.35 8.25
N ARG A 72 -11.79 2.37 8.50
CA ARG A 72 -10.78 2.69 7.50
C ARG A 72 -9.54 1.80 7.65
N THR A 73 -8.77 1.70 6.58
CA THR A 73 -7.51 0.99 6.60
C THR A 73 -6.45 1.81 7.34
N GLY A 74 -5.71 1.15 8.21
CA GLY A 74 -4.48 1.69 8.80
C GLY A 74 -3.28 1.44 7.91
N LEU A 75 -2.08 1.64 8.46
CA LEU A 75 -0.84 1.44 7.73
C LEU A 75 -0.62 -0.05 7.41
N PRO A 76 -0.41 -0.41 6.15
CA PRO A 76 -0.08 -1.77 5.77
C PRO A 76 1.25 -2.21 6.40
N ARG A 77 1.31 -3.46 6.81
CA ARG A 77 2.52 -4.10 7.33
C ARG A 77 3.11 -4.98 6.25
N TRP A 78 4.10 -4.42 5.55
CA TRP A 78 4.80 -5.10 4.49
C TRP A 78 5.90 -6.00 5.05
N PRO A 79 6.08 -7.21 4.49
CA PRO A 79 7.28 -7.98 4.78
C PRO A 79 8.51 -7.32 4.15
N GLN A 80 9.69 -7.80 4.48
CA GLN A 80 10.92 -7.31 3.89
C GLN A 80 10.90 -7.53 2.38
N GLY A 81 11.09 -6.46 1.60
CA GLY A 81 11.22 -6.50 0.17
C GLY A 81 12.66 -6.43 -0.28
N ARG A 82 12.85 -6.34 -1.59
CA ARG A 82 14.17 -6.16 -2.21
C ARG A 82 14.34 -4.73 -2.65
N THR A 83 15.52 -4.16 -2.42
CA THR A 83 15.90 -2.90 -3.05
C THR A 83 16.23 -3.15 -4.51
N HIS A 84 15.60 -2.40 -5.38
CA HIS A 84 15.76 -2.49 -6.82
C HIS A 84 16.05 -1.11 -7.38
N GLN A 85 17.04 -1.01 -8.26
CA GLN A 85 17.29 0.22 -9.00
C GLN A 85 16.40 0.22 -10.23
N ASP A 86 15.39 1.06 -10.20
CA ASP A 86 14.39 1.19 -11.25
C ASP A 86 14.72 2.37 -12.15
N GLU A 87 14.48 2.21 -13.45
CA GLU A 87 14.76 3.26 -14.44
C GLU A 87 13.87 4.50 -14.24
N HIS A 88 12.67 4.33 -13.68
CA HIS A 88 11.69 5.41 -13.52
C HIS A 88 11.73 6.06 -12.14
N PHE A 89 11.99 5.26 -11.09
CA PHE A 89 11.85 5.70 -9.70
C PHE A 89 13.14 5.61 -8.88
N GLY A 90 14.26 5.22 -9.49
CA GLY A 90 15.52 5.05 -8.77
C GLY A 90 15.52 3.86 -7.82
N ASN A 91 16.09 4.03 -6.62
CA ASN A 91 16.12 2.96 -5.63
C ASN A 91 14.76 2.83 -4.95
N VAL A 92 14.11 1.69 -5.15
CA VAL A 92 12.78 1.38 -4.64
C VAL A 92 12.74 0.01 -4.00
N VAL A 93 11.79 -0.21 -3.11
CA VAL A 93 11.52 -1.54 -2.55
C VAL A 93 10.46 -2.21 -3.39
N VAL A 94 10.77 -3.42 -3.84
CA VAL A 94 9.91 -4.21 -4.73
C VAL A 94 9.74 -5.64 -4.21
N TYR A 95 8.70 -6.31 -4.73
CA TYR A 95 8.43 -7.71 -4.46
C TYR A 95 8.32 -8.48 -5.77
N PHE A 96 9.14 -9.51 -5.91
CA PHE A 96 9.14 -10.40 -7.08
C PHE A 96 8.27 -11.63 -6.88
N ASP A 97 8.04 -12.02 -5.65
CA ASP A 97 7.31 -13.23 -5.29
C ASP A 97 5.99 -12.90 -4.62
N GLN A 98 5.18 -13.93 -4.40
CA GLN A 98 3.94 -13.81 -3.65
C GLN A 98 4.21 -13.16 -2.29
N THR A 99 3.46 -12.12 -1.99
CA THR A 99 3.67 -11.27 -0.81
C THR A 99 2.36 -11.10 -0.05
N GLU A 100 2.39 -11.41 1.23
CA GLU A 100 1.27 -11.20 2.14
C GLU A 100 1.47 -9.93 2.95
N VAL A 101 0.43 -9.12 3.01
CA VAL A 101 0.44 -7.82 3.69
C VAL A 101 -0.73 -7.77 4.66
N SER A 102 -0.41 -7.61 5.93
CA SER A 102 -1.42 -7.41 6.97
C SER A 102 -1.80 -5.94 7.04
N VAL A 103 -3.10 -5.65 7.01
CA VAL A 103 -3.62 -4.29 7.08
C VAL A 103 -4.54 -4.17 8.29
N PRO A 104 -4.14 -3.41 9.32
CA PRO A 104 -5.01 -3.15 10.45
C PRO A 104 -6.19 -2.25 10.02
N LEU A 105 -7.34 -2.50 10.60
CA LEU A 105 -8.51 -1.65 10.43
C LEU A 105 -8.67 -0.74 11.64
N GLN A 106 -8.87 0.53 11.38
CA GLN A 106 -9.21 1.52 12.39
C GLN A 106 -10.73 1.67 12.42
N ARG A 107 -11.33 1.45 13.59
CA ARG A 107 -12.78 1.38 13.74
C ARG A 107 -13.28 2.39 14.77
N GLN A 108 -14.24 3.19 14.35
CA GLN A 108 -15.10 4.01 15.23
C GLN A 108 -16.45 3.33 15.48
N ARG A 109 -16.71 2.21 14.81
CA ARG A 109 -17.92 1.38 14.97
C ARG A 109 -17.52 -0.07 15.12
N ALA A 110 -18.09 -0.73 16.12
CA ALA A 110 -17.82 -2.13 16.41
C ALA A 110 -18.66 -3.10 15.57
N ASP A 111 -19.78 -2.65 15.02
CA ASP A 111 -20.73 -3.50 14.31
C ASP A 111 -20.16 -4.10 13.05
N ALA A 112 -20.67 -5.29 12.70
CA ALA A 112 -20.39 -5.92 11.41
C ALA A 112 -20.85 -4.99 10.27
N SER A 113 -20.10 -4.97 9.17
CA SER A 113 -20.35 -4.09 8.05
C SER A 113 -19.88 -4.71 6.74
N GLU A 114 -20.64 -4.46 5.68
CA GLU A 114 -20.16 -4.71 4.32
C GLU A 114 -19.28 -3.55 3.88
N ALA A 115 -18.23 -3.86 3.14
CA ALA A 115 -17.28 -2.87 2.64
C ALA A 115 -16.69 -3.30 1.31
N THR A 116 -16.16 -2.36 0.55
CA THR A 116 -15.37 -2.63 -0.65
C THR A 116 -13.95 -2.12 -0.42
N LEU A 117 -12.98 -3.02 -0.49
CA LEU A 117 -11.58 -2.63 -0.50
C LEU A 117 -11.22 -2.18 -1.92
N VAL A 118 -10.65 -0.99 -2.02
CA VAL A 118 -10.11 -0.44 -3.25
C VAL A 118 -8.59 -0.41 -3.11
N ALA A 119 -7.91 -1.26 -3.87
CA ALA A 119 -6.47 -1.33 -3.89
C ALA A 119 -5.94 -0.81 -5.22
N THR A 120 -5.07 0.18 -5.17
CA THR A 120 -4.37 0.71 -6.34
C THR A 120 -2.89 0.42 -6.17
N PHE A 121 -2.29 -0.19 -7.17
CA PHE A 121 -0.88 -0.56 -7.12
C PHE A 121 -0.27 -0.56 -8.51
N GLN A 122 1.05 -0.60 -8.55
CA GLN A 122 1.80 -0.49 -9.79
C GLN A 122 2.96 -1.48 -9.79
N GLY A 123 3.27 -2.01 -10.96
CA GLY A 123 4.39 -2.92 -11.15
C GLY A 123 4.89 -2.92 -12.57
N CYS A 124 5.99 -3.63 -12.79
CA CYS A 124 6.68 -3.70 -14.07
C CYS A 124 7.05 -5.14 -14.42
N GLN A 125 7.25 -5.37 -15.70
CA GLN A 125 7.98 -6.54 -16.18
C GLN A 125 9.47 -6.29 -16.00
N THR A 126 10.21 -7.28 -15.49
CA THR A 126 11.67 -7.19 -15.39
C THR A 126 12.25 -7.04 -16.79
N GLU A 127 13.08 -6.03 -16.99
CA GLU A 127 13.66 -5.69 -18.29
C GLU A 127 12.62 -5.51 -19.41
N GLY A 128 11.45 -5.00 -19.04
CA GLY A 128 10.33 -4.83 -19.95
C GLY A 128 9.52 -3.59 -19.63
N ILE A 129 8.22 -3.67 -19.90
CA ILE A 129 7.31 -2.54 -19.70
C ILE A 129 6.94 -2.35 -18.24
N CYS A 130 6.59 -1.11 -17.90
CA CYS A 130 5.89 -0.79 -16.67
C CYS A 130 4.41 -0.57 -16.97
N TYR A 131 3.58 -1.10 -16.08
CA TYR A 131 2.14 -0.96 -16.19
C TYR A 131 1.69 0.36 -15.54
N PRO A 132 0.67 1.02 -16.08
CA PRO A 132 0.04 2.12 -15.37
C PRO A 132 -0.56 1.63 -14.06
N PRO A 133 -0.84 2.53 -13.09
CA PRO A 133 -1.50 2.12 -11.85
C PRO A 133 -2.77 1.33 -12.11
N MET A 134 -2.92 0.22 -11.39
CA MET A 134 -4.05 -0.71 -11.51
C MET A 134 -4.92 -0.59 -10.28
N THR A 135 -6.23 -0.63 -10.47
CA THR A 135 -7.19 -0.59 -9.37
C THR A 135 -7.95 -1.90 -9.31
N ARG A 136 -7.99 -2.50 -8.13
CA ARG A 136 -8.76 -3.72 -7.84
C ARG A 136 -9.76 -3.43 -6.74
N ARG A 137 -10.98 -3.92 -6.93
CA ARG A 137 -12.07 -3.75 -5.97
C ARG A 137 -12.51 -5.12 -5.46
N VAL A 138 -12.54 -5.28 -4.15
CA VAL A 138 -12.94 -6.54 -3.51
C VAL A 138 -14.01 -6.25 -2.47
N LYS A 139 -15.18 -6.89 -2.61
CA LYS A 139 -16.23 -6.81 -1.62
C LYS A 139 -15.89 -7.69 -0.44
N LEU A 140 -16.02 -7.13 0.76
CA LEU A 140 -15.69 -7.77 2.01
C LEU A 140 -16.85 -7.69 2.99
N SER A 141 -17.10 -8.77 3.69
CA SER A 141 -18.00 -8.81 4.84
C SER A 141 -17.16 -8.74 6.11
N LEU A 142 -17.18 -7.59 6.76
CA LEU A 142 -16.42 -7.37 7.98
C LEU A 142 -17.23 -7.82 9.18
N PRO A 143 -16.73 -8.76 10.01
CA PRO A 143 -17.38 -9.12 11.25
C PRO A 143 -17.27 -8.00 12.29
N LYS A 144 -17.92 -8.17 13.42
CA LYS A 144 -17.74 -7.28 14.56
C LYS A 144 -16.27 -7.16 14.92
N GLY A 145 -15.85 -5.95 15.25
CA GLY A 145 -14.48 -5.66 15.63
C GLY A 145 -14.42 -4.81 16.90
N LYS A 146 -13.19 -4.54 17.31
CA LYS A 146 -12.89 -3.68 18.44
C LYS A 146 -12.75 -2.25 17.98
N LEU A 147 -13.21 -1.31 18.78
CA LEU A 147 -12.99 0.12 18.56
C LEU A 147 -11.51 0.44 18.67
N SER A 148 -11.02 1.25 17.76
CA SER A 148 -9.65 1.76 17.82
C SER A 148 -9.56 2.86 18.88
N PRO A 149 -8.41 3.00 19.59
CA PRO A 149 -8.24 4.09 20.55
C PRO A 149 -8.39 5.44 19.84
N ALA A 150 -9.37 6.24 20.28
CA ALA A 150 -9.60 7.58 19.74
C ALA A 150 -8.51 8.57 20.12
N ASP A 151 -7.69 8.21 21.11
CA ASP A 151 -6.77 9.13 21.80
C ASP A 151 -5.54 9.52 20.98
N GLN A 152 -5.16 8.76 19.98
CA GLN A 152 -3.91 9.00 19.24
C GLN A 152 -4.03 10.07 18.15
N ALA A 153 -5.23 10.34 17.66
CA ALA A 153 -5.43 11.32 16.59
C ALA A 153 -5.77 12.72 17.13
N GLU A 154 -6.30 12.82 18.34
CA GLU A 154 -6.73 14.09 18.94
C GLU A 154 -5.73 14.71 19.89
N VAL A 155 -4.82 13.92 20.44
CA VAL A 155 -3.86 14.40 21.46
C VAL A 155 -2.78 15.31 20.86
N ALA A 156 -2.36 15.07 19.61
CA ALA A 156 -1.30 15.86 19.00
C ALA A 156 -1.64 17.34 18.77
N PRO A 157 -2.84 17.71 18.28
CA PRO A 157 -3.19 19.14 18.16
C PRO A 157 -3.49 19.83 19.49
N LEU A 158 -3.98 19.11 20.51
CA LEU A 158 -4.32 19.69 21.79
C LEU A 158 -3.10 20.00 22.69
N LEU A 159 -2.00 19.29 22.52
CA LEU A 159 -0.77 19.50 23.27
C LEU A 159 -0.01 20.76 22.84
N VAL A 160 -0.17 21.21 21.61
CA VAL A 160 0.59 22.36 21.08
C VAL A 160 -0.04 23.69 21.50
N THR A 161 -1.36 23.76 21.58
CA THR A 161 -2.08 25.01 21.89
C THR A 161 -1.92 25.48 23.35
N PRO A 162 -2.01 24.59 24.37
CA PRO A 162 -1.83 25.03 25.76
C PRO A 162 -0.41 25.45 26.08
N LEU A 163 0.59 24.84 25.47
CA LEU A 163 1.99 25.16 25.73
C LEU A 163 2.39 26.55 25.23
N ASN A 164 1.87 26.96 24.09
CA ASN A 164 2.12 28.29 23.55
C ASN A 164 1.45 29.39 24.38
N SER A 165 0.27 29.15 24.89
CA SER A 165 -0.43 30.11 25.73
C SER A 165 0.27 30.34 27.07
N SER A 166 0.78 29.28 27.67
CA SER A 166 1.47 29.37 28.95
C SER A 166 2.82 30.06 28.86
N GLN A 167 3.54 29.92 27.74
CA GLN A 167 4.80 30.60 27.53
C GLN A 167 4.62 32.08 27.23
N ALA A 168 3.55 32.45 26.57
CA ALA A 168 3.25 33.87 26.31
C ALA A 168 2.91 34.61 27.59
N ASP A 169 2.13 34.00 28.46
CA ASP A 169 1.77 34.62 29.75
C ASP A 169 2.97 34.73 30.71
N ALA A 170 3.88 33.78 30.68
CA ALA A 170 5.08 33.83 31.50
C ALA A 170 6.05 34.94 31.08
N ASN A 171 6.13 35.26 29.81
CA ASN A 171 7.00 36.33 29.31
C ASN A 171 6.43 37.73 29.58
N VAL A 172 5.13 37.88 29.64
CA VAL A 172 4.51 39.19 29.95
C VAL A 172 4.63 39.50 31.44
N ALA A 173 4.58 38.48 32.29
CA ALA A 173 4.71 38.68 33.73
C ALA A 173 6.15 39.06 34.16
N ALA A 174 7.17 38.71 33.41
CA ALA A 174 8.57 39.01 33.72
C ALA A 174 9.01 40.43 33.33
N ALA A 175 8.21 41.15 32.56
CA ALA A 175 8.57 42.51 32.07
C ALA A 175 8.15 43.65 33.02
N ASP A 176 7.36 43.35 34.07
CA ASP A 176 6.72 44.39 34.89
C ASP A 176 7.39 44.62 36.29
N THR A 177 8.59 44.09 36.49
CA THR A 177 9.28 44.22 37.76
C THR A 177 10.58 45.05 37.69
N ALA A 178 10.69 45.98 36.82
CA ALA A 178 11.76 46.97 36.84
C ALA A 178 11.24 48.34 37.26
N ALA A 179 10.97 48.51 38.52
CA ALA A 179 10.73 49.83 39.08
C ALA A 179 12.04 50.65 39.14
N PRO A 180 12.03 51.91 38.75
CA PRO A 180 13.23 52.71 38.79
C PRO A 180 13.57 53.08 40.23
N ALA A 181 14.81 52.90 40.58
CA ALA A 181 15.35 53.39 41.81
C ALA A 181 15.40 54.90 41.80
N THR A 182 14.78 55.51 42.74
CA THR A 182 14.82 56.91 43.04
C THR A 182 16.24 57.34 43.41
N ALA A 183 16.72 58.35 42.80
CA ALA A 183 17.90 59.04 43.21
C ALA A 183 17.64 59.89 44.46
N PRO A 184 18.47 59.87 45.45
CA PRO A 184 18.36 60.86 46.54
C PRO A 184 19.06 62.17 46.18
N ASP A 185 18.36 63.19 46.45
CA ASP A 185 18.83 64.53 46.49
C ASP A 185 19.78 64.76 47.68
N ALA A 186 20.73 65.63 47.47
CA ALA A 186 21.58 66.11 48.52
C ALA A 186 21.49 67.60 48.72
#